data_38a1c6408c9f7002ace7d95245bb1d97
#
_entry.id   38a1c6408c9f7002ace7d95245bb1d97
#
_cell.length_a   1.000
_cell.length_b   1.000
_cell.length_c   1.000
_cell.angle_alpha   90.00
_cell.angle_beta   90.00
_cell.angle_gamma   90.00
#
_symmetry.space_group_name_H-M   'P 1'
#
loop_
_entity.id
_entity.type
_entity.pdbx_description
1 polymer ?
#
loop_
_entity_poly.entity_id
_entity_poly.type
_entity_poly.pdbx_seq_one_letter_code
_entity_poly.pdbx_strand_id
1 'polypeptide(L)'
;MRINEVERLVGVTKKNIRFYEEEGLLKPGRNQENGYREYSEEDVLTLRRIRLLRQLAVPLEDIRRLQTGELDLTACMAAQTEELETRARNTLQIKEVCSRMAVGGDSYAGLDAEAWQQRIAELEQAGTRFMPVEHDARQRMREPKGAAALLFVLLAVAEALLVWQLVSAAMPLAVKLLLLALPVGLAVAVAAVLLDRLQEIRKGEEDEAAQY
;
A
#
# COMPACT_ATOMS: atom_id res chain seq x y z
N MET A 1 9.06 27.14 3.75
CA MET A 1 8.19 26.98 2.54
C MET A 1 6.97 26.16 2.89
N ARG A 2 5.84 26.36 2.18
CA ARG A 2 4.64 25.52 2.34
C ARG A 2 4.66 24.32 1.39
N ILE A 3 3.93 23.25 1.73
CA ILE A 3 3.89 22.00 0.95
C ILE A 3 3.55 22.20 -0.55
N ASN A 4 2.71 23.20 -0.88
CA ASN A 4 2.37 23.53 -2.27
C ASN A 4 3.58 24.04 -3.08
N GLU A 5 4.48 24.77 -2.42
CA GLU A 5 5.71 25.28 -3.04
C GLU A 5 6.71 24.14 -3.24
N VAL A 6 6.85 23.29 -2.21
CA VAL A 6 7.73 22.12 -2.25
C VAL A 6 7.31 21.15 -3.35
N GLU A 7 6.00 20.86 -3.49
CA GLU A 7 5.46 20.03 -4.57
C GLU A 7 5.87 20.56 -5.96
N ARG A 8 5.76 21.87 -6.19
CA ARG A 8 6.16 22.49 -7.46
C ARG A 8 7.66 22.47 -7.70
N LEU A 9 8.47 22.67 -6.64
CA LEU A 9 9.92 22.72 -6.73
C LEU A 9 10.56 21.35 -6.95
N VAL A 10 10.00 20.32 -6.31
CA VAL A 10 10.56 18.96 -6.33
C VAL A 10 9.86 18.08 -7.36
N GLY A 11 8.58 18.36 -7.70
CA GLY A 11 7.77 17.51 -8.58
C GLY A 11 7.38 16.18 -7.92
N VAL A 12 7.18 16.22 -6.60
CA VAL A 12 6.66 15.11 -5.78
C VAL A 12 5.32 15.53 -5.23
N THR A 13 4.29 14.70 -5.36
CA THR A 13 2.94 15.03 -4.91
C THR A 13 2.88 15.24 -3.40
N LYS A 14 1.95 16.08 -2.94
CA LYS A 14 1.71 16.30 -1.50
C LYS A 14 1.47 14.99 -0.74
N LYS A 15 0.79 14.03 -1.37
CA LYS A 15 0.54 12.70 -0.81
C LYS A 15 1.87 11.99 -0.53
N ASN A 16 2.77 11.96 -1.50
CA ASN A 16 4.08 11.33 -1.34
C ASN A 16 4.98 12.09 -0.36
N ILE A 17 4.91 13.43 -0.31
CA ILE A 17 5.65 14.21 0.69
C ILE A 17 5.21 13.82 2.10
N ARG A 18 3.89 13.74 2.36
CA ARG A 18 3.34 13.30 3.66
C ARG A 18 3.70 11.86 3.98
N PHE A 19 3.67 10.98 2.98
CA PHE A 19 4.10 9.60 3.14
C PHE A 19 5.58 9.51 3.57
N TYR A 20 6.48 10.31 2.99
CA TYR A 20 7.88 10.34 3.42
C TYR A 20 8.07 10.91 4.84
N GLU A 21 7.17 11.82 5.27
CA GLU A 21 7.14 12.26 6.67
C GLU A 21 6.70 11.12 7.62
N GLU A 22 5.66 10.40 7.26
CA GLU A 22 5.13 9.26 8.03
C GLU A 22 6.16 8.14 8.13
N GLU A 23 6.89 7.89 7.04
CA GLU A 23 8.01 6.94 7.01
C GLU A 23 9.28 7.45 7.71
N GLY A 24 9.27 8.69 8.23
CA GLY A 24 10.40 9.27 8.97
C GLY A 24 11.60 9.68 8.11
N LEU A 25 11.46 9.64 6.78
CA LEU A 25 12.48 10.06 5.82
C LEU A 25 12.59 11.59 5.70
N LEU A 26 11.57 12.31 6.16
CA LEU A 26 11.47 13.76 6.17
C LEU A 26 10.89 14.22 7.50
N LYS A 27 11.48 15.26 8.10
CA LYS A 27 11.04 15.80 9.39
C LYS A 27 10.93 17.32 9.33
N PRO A 28 9.89 17.86 8.65
CA PRO A 28 9.73 19.30 8.51
C PRO A 28 9.45 19.96 9.85
N GLY A 29 9.90 21.19 9.99
CA GLY A 29 9.56 22.05 11.12
C GLY A 29 8.05 22.35 11.19
N ARG A 30 7.63 22.92 12.31
CA ARG A 30 6.29 23.50 12.47
C ARG A 30 6.40 24.98 12.79
N ASN A 31 5.62 25.78 12.10
CA ASN A 31 5.49 27.20 12.41
C ASN A 31 4.88 27.37 13.80
N GLN A 32 5.55 28.16 14.65
CA GLN A 32 5.18 28.33 16.06
C GLN A 32 3.86 29.10 16.26
N GLU A 33 3.48 29.94 15.30
CA GLU A 33 2.28 30.77 15.41
C GLU A 33 0.99 30.05 15.02
N ASN A 34 1.06 29.16 14.01
CA ASN A 34 -0.13 28.55 13.43
C ASN A 34 -0.09 27.01 13.38
N GLY A 35 1.02 26.38 13.83
CA GLY A 35 1.19 24.93 13.86
C GLY A 35 1.34 24.23 12.51
N TYR A 36 1.29 24.96 11.40
CA TYR A 36 1.43 24.36 10.05
C TYR A 36 2.87 23.90 9.79
N ARG A 37 2.99 22.85 8.95
CA ARG A 37 4.28 22.33 8.50
C ARG A 37 5.03 23.39 7.70
N GLU A 38 6.29 23.54 8.00
CA GLU A 38 7.20 24.45 7.32
C GLU A 38 8.45 23.70 6.88
N TYR A 39 8.67 23.70 5.57
CA TYR A 39 9.77 22.98 4.94
C TYR A 39 10.96 23.94 4.71
N SER A 40 12.12 23.52 5.13
CA SER A 40 13.39 24.20 4.91
C SER A 40 13.94 23.92 3.49
N GLU A 41 15.02 24.60 3.12
CA GLU A 41 15.74 24.27 1.89
C GLU A 41 16.39 22.88 1.97
N GLU A 42 16.83 22.45 3.16
CA GLU A 42 17.40 21.12 3.37
C GLU A 42 16.33 20.03 3.21
N ASP A 43 15.08 20.28 3.59
CA ASP A 43 13.96 19.37 3.34
C ASP A 43 13.71 19.21 1.83
N VAL A 44 13.83 20.30 1.06
CA VAL A 44 13.71 20.27 -0.40
C VAL A 44 14.84 19.46 -1.03
N LEU A 45 16.08 19.64 -0.55
CA LEU A 45 17.23 18.85 -1.02
C LEU A 45 17.06 17.36 -0.67
N THR A 46 16.59 17.06 0.53
CA THR A 46 16.29 15.70 0.97
C THR A 46 15.22 15.05 0.08
N LEU A 47 14.15 15.74 -0.22
CA LEU A 47 13.11 15.24 -1.13
C LEU A 47 13.63 15.02 -2.55
N ARG A 48 14.53 15.87 -3.06
CA ARG A 48 15.17 15.66 -4.37
C ARG A 48 16.05 14.40 -4.37
N ARG A 49 16.81 14.16 -3.29
CA ARG A 49 17.62 12.94 -3.13
C ARG A 49 16.73 11.70 -3.08
N ILE A 50 15.66 11.73 -2.28
CA ILE A 50 14.68 10.62 -2.20
C ILE A 50 14.08 10.36 -3.59
N ARG A 51 13.58 11.39 -4.27
CA ARG A 51 13.01 11.26 -5.61
C ARG A 51 13.98 10.62 -6.58
N LEU A 52 15.23 11.08 -6.63
CA LEU A 52 16.27 10.53 -7.51
C LEU A 52 16.47 9.03 -7.25
N LEU A 53 16.64 8.64 -5.98
CA LEU A 53 16.88 7.25 -5.62
C LEU A 53 15.65 6.37 -5.92
N ARG A 54 14.44 6.90 -5.70
CA ARG A 54 13.18 6.20 -6.06
C ARG A 54 13.03 6.02 -7.57
N GLN A 55 13.44 6.98 -8.39
CA GLN A 55 13.48 6.84 -9.86
C GLN A 55 14.43 5.72 -10.31
N LEU A 56 15.43 5.41 -9.52
CA LEU A 56 16.35 4.28 -9.73
C LEU A 56 15.84 2.99 -9.07
N ALA A 57 14.59 2.98 -8.60
CA ALA A 57 13.93 1.85 -7.90
C ALA A 57 14.61 1.43 -6.59
N VAL A 58 15.39 2.31 -5.94
CA VAL A 58 16.00 2.02 -4.62
C VAL A 58 14.91 1.91 -3.57
N PRO A 59 14.87 0.85 -2.74
CA PRO A 59 13.90 0.68 -1.67
C PRO A 59 13.95 1.81 -0.64
N LEU A 60 12.81 2.14 -0.02
CA LEU A 60 12.74 3.19 1.02
C LEU A 60 13.61 2.86 2.23
N GLU A 61 13.71 1.59 2.58
CA GLU A 61 14.56 1.13 3.68
C GLU A 61 16.04 1.44 3.44
N ASP A 62 16.51 1.21 2.22
CA ASP A 62 17.90 1.53 1.87
C ASP A 62 18.13 3.05 1.82
N ILE A 63 17.13 3.84 1.39
CA ILE A 63 17.19 5.30 1.47
C ILE A 63 17.32 5.76 2.94
N ARG A 64 16.59 5.13 3.86
CA ARG A 64 16.69 5.41 5.30
C ARG A 64 18.09 5.10 5.83
N ARG A 65 18.64 3.94 5.47
CA ARG A 65 19.99 3.53 5.85
C ARG A 65 21.08 4.44 5.26
N LEU A 66 20.87 4.96 4.05
CA LEU A 66 21.75 5.99 3.46
C LEU A 66 21.69 7.31 4.25
N GLN A 67 20.51 7.72 4.71
CA GLN A 67 20.35 8.95 5.51
C GLN A 67 21.01 8.85 6.89
N THR A 68 20.98 7.66 7.50
CA THR A 68 21.61 7.40 8.80
C THR A 68 23.13 7.11 8.70
N GLY A 69 23.65 6.93 7.48
CA GLY A 69 25.04 6.54 7.27
C GLY A 69 25.35 5.06 7.54
N GLU A 70 24.32 4.24 7.77
CA GLU A 70 24.45 2.79 7.94
C GLU A 70 24.76 2.07 6.61
N LEU A 71 24.43 2.69 5.50
CA LEU A 71 24.71 2.19 4.15
C LEU A 71 25.47 3.26 3.37
N ASP A 72 26.57 2.84 2.70
CA ASP A 72 27.27 3.70 1.77
C ASP A 72 26.57 3.76 0.42
N LEU A 73 26.60 4.93 -0.23
CA LEU A 73 25.95 5.14 -1.54
C LEU A 73 26.52 4.22 -2.61
N THR A 74 27.83 4.01 -2.63
CA THR A 74 28.49 3.14 -3.61
C THR A 74 28.03 1.70 -3.46
N ALA A 75 27.97 1.20 -2.23
CA ALA A 75 27.48 -0.14 -1.92
C ALA A 75 25.99 -0.29 -2.29
N CYS A 76 25.18 0.70 -1.99
CA CYS A 76 23.76 0.73 -2.36
C CYS A 76 23.58 0.66 -3.89
N MET A 77 24.32 1.46 -4.65
CA MET A 77 24.24 1.47 -6.12
C MET A 77 24.74 0.17 -6.73
N ALA A 78 25.80 -0.44 -6.18
CA ALA A 78 26.27 -1.74 -6.62
C ALA A 78 25.20 -2.84 -6.43
N ALA A 79 24.59 -2.90 -5.26
CA ALA A 79 23.51 -3.85 -4.97
C ALA A 79 22.28 -3.62 -5.88
N GLN A 80 21.92 -2.36 -6.13
CA GLN A 80 20.82 -2.00 -7.02
C GLN A 80 21.10 -2.39 -8.47
N THR A 81 22.34 -2.25 -8.92
CA THR A 81 22.77 -2.68 -10.26
C THR A 81 22.63 -4.19 -10.41
N GLU A 82 23.09 -4.98 -9.45
CA GLU A 82 22.98 -6.44 -9.44
C GLU A 82 21.52 -6.90 -9.45
N GLU A 83 20.66 -6.24 -8.67
CA GLU A 83 19.21 -6.52 -8.65
C GLU A 83 18.55 -6.22 -10.00
N LEU A 84 18.90 -5.09 -10.63
CA LEU A 84 18.37 -4.74 -11.94
C LEU A 84 18.85 -5.69 -13.04
N GLU A 85 20.10 -6.15 -13.00
CA GLU A 85 20.62 -7.18 -13.91
C GLU A 85 19.88 -8.51 -13.72
N THR A 86 19.60 -8.89 -12.48
CA THR A 86 18.83 -10.10 -12.16
C THR A 86 17.40 -10.00 -12.69
N ARG A 87 16.74 -8.86 -12.49
CA ARG A 87 15.40 -8.60 -13.04
C ARG A 87 15.40 -8.62 -14.57
N ALA A 88 16.42 -8.02 -15.21
CA ALA A 88 16.55 -8.05 -16.66
C ALA A 88 16.69 -9.48 -17.18
N ARG A 89 17.54 -10.31 -16.58
CA ARG A 89 17.67 -11.74 -16.92
C ARG A 89 16.36 -12.47 -16.78
N ASN A 90 15.66 -12.30 -15.65
CA ASN A 90 14.36 -12.93 -15.40
C ASN A 90 13.31 -12.51 -16.44
N THR A 91 13.25 -11.22 -16.76
CA THR A 91 12.31 -10.69 -17.76
C THR A 91 12.57 -11.29 -19.15
N LEU A 92 13.84 -11.47 -19.54
CA LEU A 92 14.20 -12.12 -20.80
C LEU A 92 13.78 -13.58 -20.84
N GLN A 93 13.91 -14.32 -19.74
CA GLN A 93 13.45 -15.71 -19.64
C GLN A 93 11.92 -15.80 -19.75
N ILE A 94 11.20 -14.94 -19.05
CA ILE A 94 9.74 -14.89 -19.13
C ILE A 94 9.29 -14.54 -20.56
N LYS A 95 9.92 -13.56 -21.20
CA LYS A 95 9.68 -13.21 -22.61
C LYS A 95 9.88 -14.40 -23.54
N GLU A 96 10.95 -15.19 -23.33
CA GLU A 96 11.22 -16.38 -24.14
C GLU A 96 10.10 -17.41 -23.99
N VAL A 97 9.64 -17.67 -22.76
CA VAL A 97 8.48 -18.57 -22.52
C VAL A 97 7.25 -18.07 -23.26
N CYS A 98 6.89 -16.79 -23.12
CA CYS A 98 5.75 -16.19 -23.82
C CYS A 98 5.89 -16.32 -25.36
N SER A 99 7.09 -16.06 -25.89
CA SER A 99 7.35 -16.17 -27.34
C SER A 99 7.15 -17.59 -27.86
N ARG A 100 7.60 -18.60 -27.11
CA ARG A 100 7.40 -20.01 -27.45
C ARG A 100 5.94 -20.42 -27.40
N MET A 101 5.20 -19.96 -26.38
CA MET A 101 3.74 -20.18 -26.30
C MET A 101 3.01 -19.57 -27.52
N ALA A 102 3.41 -18.35 -27.91
CA ALA A 102 2.81 -17.68 -29.08
C ALA A 102 3.07 -18.39 -30.38
N VAL A 103 4.25 -18.99 -30.59
CA VAL A 103 4.59 -19.77 -31.80
C VAL A 103 3.80 -21.09 -31.84
N GLY A 104 3.47 -21.69 -30.68
CA GLY A 104 2.69 -22.91 -30.59
C GLY A 104 1.27 -22.76 -31.17
N GLY A 105 0.75 -21.55 -31.22
CA GLY A 105 -0.56 -21.24 -31.83
C GLY A 105 -1.75 -21.85 -31.10
N ASP A 106 -1.57 -22.31 -29.86
CA ASP A 106 -2.61 -22.93 -29.06
C ASP A 106 -3.71 -21.91 -28.70
N SER A 107 -4.96 -22.33 -28.82
CA SER A 107 -6.07 -21.58 -28.23
C SER A 107 -6.04 -21.72 -26.70
N TYR A 108 -6.69 -20.82 -25.96
CA TYR A 108 -6.80 -20.93 -24.49
C TYR A 108 -7.31 -22.30 -24.03
N ALA A 109 -8.25 -22.89 -24.77
CA ALA A 109 -8.82 -24.21 -24.48
C ALA A 109 -7.88 -25.39 -24.82
N GLY A 110 -6.93 -25.18 -25.73
CA GLY A 110 -5.93 -26.18 -26.13
C GLY A 110 -4.59 -26.04 -25.41
N LEU A 111 -4.46 -25.05 -24.49
CA LEU A 111 -3.22 -24.82 -23.77
C LEU A 111 -2.90 -25.97 -22.81
N ASP A 112 -1.79 -26.68 -23.08
CA ASP A 112 -1.27 -27.69 -22.16
C ASP A 112 -0.57 -27.03 -20.95
N ALA A 113 -1.38 -26.69 -19.95
CA ALA A 113 -0.91 -26.00 -18.75
C ALA A 113 0.09 -26.85 -17.95
N GLU A 114 -0.03 -28.18 -17.99
CA GLU A 114 0.85 -29.08 -17.23
C GLU A 114 2.25 -29.11 -17.83
N ALA A 115 2.36 -29.23 -19.14
CA ALA A 115 3.66 -29.19 -19.84
C ALA A 115 4.36 -27.83 -19.61
N TRP A 116 3.61 -26.71 -19.66
CA TRP A 116 4.19 -25.39 -19.41
C TRP A 116 4.59 -25.18 -17.95
N GLN A 117 3.83 -25.72 -16.98
CA GLN A 117 4.21 -25.68 -15.56
C GLN A 117 5.51 -26.46 -15.29
N GLN A 118 5.69 -27.62 -15.91
CA GLN A 118 6.95 -28.37 -15.83
C GLN A 118 8.12 -27.55 -16.38
N ARG A 119 7.93 -26.88 -17.51
CA ARG A 119 8.95 -26.01 -18.11
C ARG A 119 9.30 -24.80 -17.22
N ILE A 120 8.31 -24.19 -16.61
CA ILE A 120 8.50 -23.11 -15.63
C ILE A 120 9.31 -23.62 -14.43
N ALA A 121 8.96 -24.78 -13.88
CA ALA A 121 9.67 -25.37 -12.75
C ALA A 121 11.15 -25.67 -13.06
N GLU A 122 11.48 -26.12 -14.30
CA GLU A 122 12.87 -26.28 -14.73
C GLU A 122 13.63 -24.94 -14.73
N LEU A 123 13.00 -23.85 -15.22
CA LEU A 123 13.59 -22.54 -15.26
C LEU A 123 13.76 -21.95 -13.85
N GLU A 124 12.82 -22.22 -12.94
CA GLU A 124 12.94 -21.83 -11.53
C GLU A 124 14.11 -22.55 -10.82
N GLN A 125 14.30 -23.84 -11.11
CA GLN A 125 15.47 -24.57 -10.63
C GLN A 125 16.79 -24.01 -11.18
N ALA A 126 16.76 -23.43 -12.39
CA ALA A 126 17.89 -22.74 -13.01
C ALA A 126 18.09 -21.29 -12.47
N GLY A 127 17.24 -20.83 -11.54
CA GLY A 127 17.36 -19.54 -10.86
C GLY A 127 16.47 -18.42 -11.44
N THR A 128 15.61 -18.71 -12.42
CA THR A 128 14.62 -17.73 -12.91
C THR A 128 13.51 -17.56 -11.88
N ARG A 129 13.10 -16.32 -11.61
CA ARG A 129 11.96 -16.03 -10.71
C ARG A 129 10.74 -15.64 -11.51
N PHE A 130 9.72 -16.46 -11.49
CA PHE A 130 8.40 -16.14 -12.03
C PHE A 130 7.55 -15.44 -10.95
N MET A 131 6.50 -14.73 -11.37
CA MET A 131 5.57 -14.12 -10.40
C MET A 131 4.86 -15.20 -9.60
N PRO A 132 4.88 -15.14 -8.25
CA PRO A 132 4.14 -16.10 -7.44
C PRO A 132 2.63 -15.93 -7.69
N VAL A 133 1.94 -17.03 -7.99
CA VAL A 133 0.49 -17.09 -8.24
C VAL A 133 -0.33 -16.66 -7.02
N GLU A 134 0.28 -16.70 -5.82
CA GLU A 134 -0.37 -16.38 -4.55
C GLU A 134 -0.66 -14.89 -4.33
N HIS A 135 -0.19 -14.01 -5.22
CA HIS A 135 -0.37 -12.56 -5.11
C HIS A 135 -1.49 -12.03 -6.02
N ASP A 136 -2.60 -12.76 -6.10
CA ASP A 136 -3.81 -12.14 -6.64
C ASP A 136 -4.27 -11.04 -5.66
N ALA A 137 -4.23 -9.78 -6.10
CA ALA A 137 -4.65 -8.61 -5.34
C ALA A 137 -6.06 -8.78 -4.73
N ARG A 138 -6.89 -9.64 -5.33
CA ARG A 138 -8.21 -10.04 -4.81
C ARG A 138 -8.14 -10.81 -3.47
N GLN A 139 -7.05 -11.53 -3.18
CA GLN A 139 -6.89 -12.21 -1.89
C GLN A 139 -6.56 -11.22 -0.77
N ARG A 140 -5.74 -10.19 -1.03
CA ARG A 140 -5.47 -9.12 -0.06
C ARG A 140 -6.70 -8.30 0.32
N MET A 141 -7.70 -8.20 -0.56
CA MET A 141 -8.97 -7.52 -0.24
C MET A 141 -9.94 -8.37 0.59
N ARG A 142 -9.74 -9.68 0.69
CA ARG A 142 -10.63 -10.55 1.49
C ARG A 142 -10.34 -10.50 2.99
N GLU A 143 -9.09 -10.36 3.38
CA GLU A 143 -8.69 -10.36 4.80
C GLU A 143 -9.24 -9.15 5.59
N PRO A 144 -9.11 -7.89 5.13
CA PRO A 144 -9.69 -6.77 5.86
C PRO A 144 -11.22 -6.76 5.82
N LYS A 145 -11.86 -7.31 4.77
CA LYS A 145 -13.33 -7.44 4.71
C LYS A 145 -13.86 -8.47 5.70
N GLY A 146 -13.14 -9.56 5.94
CA GLY A 146 -13.50 -10.56 6.95
C GLY A 146 -13.40 -10.01 8.37
N ALA A 147 -12.32 -9.30 8.69
CA ALA A 147 -12.13 -8.66 10.00
C ALA A 147 -13.14 -7.54 10.24
N ALA A 148 -13.44 -6.72 9.23
CA ALA A 148 -14.45 -5.69 9.30
C ALA A 148 -15.86 -6.28 9.48
N ALA A 149 -16.21 -7.33 8.73
CA ALA A 149 -17.49 -8.03 8.87
C ALA A 149 -17.66 -8.65 10.25
N LEU A 150 -16.60 -9.26 10.80
CA LEU A 150 -16.62 -9.81 12.17
C LEU A 150 -16.81 -8.72 13.22
N LEU A 151 -16.15 -7.58 13.06
CA LEU A 151 -16.32 -6.43 13.94
C LEU A 151 -17.75 -5.88 13.89
N PHE A 152 -18.37 -5.78 12.69
CA PHE A 152 -19.76 -5.37 12.55
C PHE A 152 -20.72 -6.34 13.19
N VAL A 153 -20.51 -7.66 13.07
CA VAL A 153 -21.33 -8.67 13.73
C VAL A 153 -21.21 -8.56 15.25
N LEU A 154 -20.01 -8.37 15.79
CA LEU A 154 -19.81 -8.19 17.23
C LEU A 154 -20.48 -6.91 17.76
N LEU A 155 -20.38 -5.80 17.02
CA LEU A 155 -21.07 -4.55 17.36
C LEU A 155 -22.60 -4.73 17.33
N ALA A 156 -23.15 -5.37 16.31
CA ALA A 156 -24.58 -5.63 16.21
C ALA A 156 -25.11 -6.52 17.34
N VAL A 157 -24.33 -7.54 17.75
CA VAL A 157 -24.67 -8.40 18.90
C VAL A 157 -24.62 -7.60 20.21
N ALA A 158 -23.60 -6.75 20.40
CA ALA A 158 -23.49 -5.89 21.57
C ALA A 158 -24.65 -4.88 21.65
N GLU A 159 -25.05 -4.28 20.53
CA GLU A 159 -26.22 -3.40 20.45
C GLU A 159 -27.53 -4.14 20.76
N ALA A 160 -27.72 -5.34 20.22
CA ALA A 160 -28.90 -6.15 20.51
C ALA A 160 -29.03 -6.51 22.00
N LEU A 161 -27.90 -6.85 22.64
CA LEU A 161 -27.86 -7.13 24.08
C LEU A 161 -28.17 -5.87 24.93
N LEU A 162 -27.65 -4.71 24.51
CA LEU A 162 -27.91 -3.42 25.16
C LEU A 162 -29.40 -3.03 25.05
N VAL A 163 -29.97 -3.18 23.86
CA VAL A 163 -31.42 -2.95 23.63
C VAL A 163 -32.24 -3.87 24.50
N TRP A 164 -31.92 -5.16 24.59
CA TRP A 164 -32.63 -6.13 25.43
C TRP A 164 -32.55 -5.76 26.91
N GLN A 165 -31.40 -5.37 27.43
CA GLN A 165 -31.25 -4.86 28.80
C GLN A 165 -32.06 -3.58 29.05
N LEU A 166 -32.04 -2.64 28.10
CA LEU A 166 -32.80 -1.38 28.22
C LEU A 166 -34.33 -1.58 28.19
N VAL A 167 -34.82 -2.54 27.40
CA VAL A 167 -36.24 -2.87 27.33
C VAL A 167 -36.73 -3.48 28.65
N SER A 168 -35.90 -4.34 29.28
CA SER A 168 -36.22 -4.98 30.56
C SER A 168 -36.05 -4.08 31.78
N ALA A 169 -35.34 -2.95 31.68
CA ALA A 169 -35.15 -2.02 32.78
C ALA A 169 -36.31 -1.04 32.95
N ALA A 170 -36.77 -0.81 34.17
CA ALA A 170 -37.82 0.16 34.53
C ALA A 170 -37.31 1.61 34.50
N MET A 171 -36.80 2.05 33.33
CA MET A 171 -36.22 3.41 33.14
C MET A 171 -37.15 4.29 32.30
N PRO A 172 -37.11 5.64 32.48
CA PRO A 172 -37.87 6.59 31.65
C PRO A 172 -37.46 6.46 30.17
N LEU A 173 -38.42 6.62 29.24
CA LEU A 173 -38.22 6.49 27.80
C LEU A 173 -37.12 7.42 27.25
N ALA A 174 -37.03 8.64 27.78
CA ALA A 174 -36.03 9.61 27.39
C ALA A 174 -34.58 9.15 27.65
N VAL A 175 -34.34 8.46 28.78
CA VAL A 175 -33.01 7.90 29.13
C VAL A 175 -32.68 6.71 28.23
N LYS A 176 -33.68 5.88 27.88
CA LYS A 176 -33.51 4.77 26.94
C LYS A 176 -33.08 5.26 25.55
N LEU A 177 -33.72 6.30 25.03
CA LEU A 177 -33.36 6.90 23.73
C LEU A 177 -31.99 7.52 23.72
N LEU A 178 -31.57 8.20 24.80
CA LEU A 178 -30.26 8.80 24.93
C LEU A 178 -29.12 7.75 24.95
N LEU A 179 -29.33 6.65 25.68
CA LEU A 179 -28.36 5.54 25.75
C LEU A 179 -28.25 4.76 24.45
N LEU A 180 -29.31 4.70 23.64
CA LEU A 180 -29.31 4.05 22.33
C LEU A 180 -28.62 4.92 21.24
N ALA A 181 -28.66 6.23 21.37
CA ALA A 181 -28.06 7.14 20.40
C ALA A 181 -26.52 7.06 20.33
N LEU A 182 -25.86 6.77 21.45
CA LEU A 182 -24.40 6.69 21.55
C LEU A 182 -23.80 5.54 20.72
N PRO A 183 -24.21 4.27 20.87
CA PRO A 183 -23.66 3.16 20.08
C PRO A 183 -24.04 3.27 18.59
N VAL A 184 -25.24 3.75 18.26
CA VAL A 184 -25.62 3.99 16.85
C VAL A 184 -24.73 5.05 16.21
N GLY A 185 -24.45 6.16 16.91
CA GLY A 185 -23.53 7.19 16.44
C GLY A 185 -22.11 6.66 16.23
N LEU A 186 -21.62 5.79 17.11
CA LEU A 186 -20.30 5.16 16.99
C LEU A 186 -20.26 4.19 15.79
N ALA A 187 -21.28 3.38 15.58
CA ALA A 187 -21.37 2.46 14.44
C ALA A 187 -21.35 3.22 13.09
N VAL A 188 -22.08 4.33 13.00
CA VAL A 188 -22.08 5.20 11.81
C VAL A 188 -20.71 5.82 11.58
N ALA A 189 -20.04 6.30 12.62
CA ALA A 189 -18.69 6.88 12.52
C ALA A 189 -17.65 5.85 12.04
N VAL A 190 -17.70 4.63 12.59
CA VAL A 190 -16.81 3.52 12.18
C VAL A 190 -17.09 3.13 10.72
N ALA A 191 -18.35 3.05 10.32
CA ALA A 191 -18.72 2.76 8.93
C ALA A 191 -18.20 3.85 7.96
N ALA A 192 -18.31 5.11 8.32
CA ALA A 192 -17.80 6.23 7.51
C ALA A 192 -16.28 6.15 7.32
N VAL A 193 -15.53 5.91 8.41
CA VAL A 193 -14.06 5.76 8.36
C VAL A 193 -13.65 4.56 7.50
N LEU A 194 -14.37 3.43 7.61
CA LEU A 194 -14.09 2.24 6.79
C LEU A 194 -14.37 2.48 5.31
N LEU A 195 -15.45 3.19 4.97
CA LEU A 195 -15.78 3.55 3.58
C LEU A 195 -14.72 4.49 2.99
N ASP A 196 -14.25 5.45 3.77
CA ASP A 196 -13.21 6.39 3.35
C ASP A 196 -11.88 5.66 3.11
N ARG A 197 -11.48 4.75 3.98
CA ARG A 197 -10.31 3.87 3.81
C ARG A 197 -10.43 2.95 2.59
N LEU A 198 -11.61 2.39 2.33
CA LEU A 198 -11.84 1.57 1.15
C LEU A 198 -11.75 2.38 -0.15
N GLN A 199 -12.19 3.64 -0.13
CA GLN A 199 -12.05 4.55 -1.27
C GLN A 199 -10.59 4.97 -1.50
N GLU A 200 -9.81 5.19 -0.43
CA GLU A 200 -8.36 5.49 -0.54
C GLU A 200 -7.58 4.32 -1.13
N ILE A 201 -7.86 3.09 -0.69
CA ILE A 201 -7.23 1.88 -1.22
C ILE A 201 -7.57 1.72 -2.72
N ARG A 202 -8.84 1.90 -3.09
CA ARG A 202 -9.29 1.80 -4.48
C ARG A 202 -8.65 2.86 -5.39
N LYS A 203 -8.49 4.10 -4.91
CA LYS A 203 -7.77 5.16 -5.64
C LYS A 203 -6.27 4.88 -5.77
N GLY A 204 -5.65 4.30 -4.74
CA GLY A 204 -4.25 3.91 -4.79
C GLY A 204 -3.96 2.81 -5.82
N GLU A 205 -4.90 1.88 -6.01
CA GLU A 205 -4.79 0.81 -7.02
C GLU A 205 -4.96 1.35 -8.45
N GLU A 206 -5.84 2.33 -8.66
CA GLU A 206 -6.01 2.99 -9.96
C GLU A 206 -4.75 3.80 -10.35
N ASP A 207 -4.08 4.43 -9.39
CA ASP A 207 -2.84 5.19 -9.61
C ASP A 207 -1.62 4.27 -9.83
N GLU A 208 -1.54 3.11 -9.19
CA GLU A 208 -0.50 2.10 -9.46
C GLU A 208 -0.70 1.41 -10.82
N ALA A 209 -1.95 1.11 -11.21
CA ALA A 209 -2.26 0.53 -12.51
C ALA A 209 -1.99 1.49 -13.68
N ALA A 210 -2.00 2.80 -13.44
CA ALA A 210 -1.71 3.83 -14.45
C ALA A 210 -0.19 4.09 -14.62
N GLN A 211 0.67 3.49 -13.80
CA GLN A 211 2.14 3.64 -13.85
C GLN A 211 2.87 2.43 -14.46
N TYR A 212 2.12 1.43 -14.92
CA TYR A 212 2.60 0.30 -15.74
C TYR A 212 1.98 0.39 -17.15
#